data_0f48fe2fe5def686918a940f3d4ce047
#
_entry.id   0f48fe2fe5def686918a940f3d4ce047
#
_cell.length_a   1.000
_cell.length_b   1.000
_cell.length_c   1.000
_cell.angle_alpha   90.00
_cell.angle_beta   90.00
_cell.angle_gamma   90.00
#
_symmetry.space_group_name_H-M   'P 1'
#
loop_
_entity.id
_entity.type
_entity.pdbx_description
1 polymer ?
#
loop_
_entity_poly.entity_id
_entity_poly.type
_entity_poly.pdbx_seq_one_letter_code
_entity_poly.pdbx_strand_id
1 'polypeptide(L)'
;AYIEHSYTLPSGSYMVDLKVKMVGMNALIKRNVSSIGVDWNLNLPRLEKGYDNEKNYSTIVYKYPGDDAVEDLGLRRDQAEQKLNTKVEWFAFQQQFFSAILYSPDNFTSGTLSQQFYPENNREGNLMACKSSMEVAYQPGESVEMPFQFYFGPNHFKTLRSYDHSFEKIVPLGGWLIGWINRVIIINCFDFLNGFISNYGIIILLLTILIKLVISPLTLKSYLSTAKMRVLKPEIEKINAKYPKKEDALKKQQETMALYKKTGVSMFGGCLPMLLQFPILFAMFRFFPASFELRQQSFLWADDLSTYDSVLNLPFSIPLYGDHVSL
;
A
#
# COMPACT_ATOMS: atom_id res chain seq x y z
N ALA A 1 22.79 -25.59 32.09
CA ALA A 1 22.21 -24.45 31.39
C ALA A 1 21.80 -24.90 29.98
N TYR A 2 20.65 -24.44 29.50
CA TYR A 2 20.19 -24.69 28.15
C TYR A 2 19.26 -23.58 27.67
N ILE A 3 19.12 -23.49 26.35
CA ILE A 3 18.14 -22.61 25.69
C ILE A 3 17.17 -23.53 24.94
N GLU A 4 15.88 -23.33 25.15
CA GLU A 4 14.80 -24.05 24.50
C GLU A 4 14.02 -23.10 23.59
N HIS A 5 13.82 -23.49 22.34
CA HIS A 5 12.98 -22.78 21.38
C HIS A 5 11.71 -23.61 21.15
N SER A 6 10.58 -23.08 21.58
CA SER A 6 9.28 -23.73 21.44
C SER A 6 8.44 -22.99 20.40
N TYR A 7 8.09 -23.67 19.30
CA TYR A 7 7.27 -23.10 18.24
C TYR A 7 5.87 -23.72 18.30
N THR A 8 4.85 -22.87 18.21
CA THR A 8 3.45 -23.30 18.15
C THR A 8 2.77 -22.61 16.97
N LEU A 9 2.23 -23.39 16.04
CA LEU A 9 1.42 -22.90 14.92
C LEU A 9 -0.04 -23.31 15.12
N PRO A 10 -0.94 -22.37 15.50
CA PRO A 10 -2.36 -22.66 15.59
C PRO A 10 -2.96 -22.99 14.21
N SER A 11 -3.89 -23.95 14.18
CA SER A 11 -4.57 -24.32 12.93
C SER A 11 -5.33 -23.13 12.34
N GLY A 12 -5.14 -22.89 11.03
CA GLY A 12 -5.79 -21.80 10.32
C GLY A 12 -5.21 -20.41 10.60
N SER A 13 -4.05 -20.31 11.27
CA SER A 13 -3.35 -19.07 11.56
C SER A 13 -2.09 -18.92 10.71
N TYR A 14 -1.77 -17.67 10.35
CA TYR A 14 -0.47 -17.29 9.79
C TYR A 14 0.53 -16.84 10.86
N MET A 15 0.11 -16.83 12.13
CA MET A 15 0.97 -16.50 13.28
C MET A 15 1.60 -17.75 13.85
N VAL A 16 2.89 -17.70 14.09
CA VAL A 16 3.68 -18.71 14.77
C VAL A 16 4.17 -18.13 16.09
N ASP A 17 3.75 -18.68 17.19
CA ASP A 17 4.28 -18.32 18.51
C ASP A 17 5.66 -18.95 18.69
N LEU A 18 6.64 -18.15 19.08
CA LEU A 18 7.97 -18.57 19.48
C LEU A 18 8.21 -18.20 20.94
N LYS A 19 8.47 -19.18 21.78
CA LYS A 19 8.93 -18.97 23.15
C LYS A 19 10.39 -19.39 23.26
N VAL A 20 11.26 -18.45 23.61
CA VAL A 20 12.66 -18.72 23.92
C VAL A 20 12.80 -18.81 25.45
N LYS A 21 13.10 -19.99 25.96
CA LYS A 21 13.30 -20.24 27.39
C LYS A 21 14.77 -20.50 27.68
N MET A 22 15.34 -19.71 28.55
CA MET A 22 16.72 -19.83 29.03
C MET A 22 16.73 -20.34 30.46
N VAL A 23 17.36 -21.50 30.74
CA VAL A 23 17.44 -22.08 32.06
C VAL A 23 18.90 -22.20 32.50
N GLY A 24 19.21 -21.69 33.68
CA GLY A 24 20.56 -21.69 34.25
C GLY A 24 21.58 -20.82 33.54
N MET A 25 21.14 -19.97 32.59
CA MET A 25 22.02 -19.10 31.80
C MET A 25 22.62 -17.95 32.62
N ASN A 26 22.04 -17.61 33.77
CA ASN A 26 22.58 -16.63 34.71
C ASN A 26 23.97 -16.99 35.26
N ALA A 27 24.39 -18.25 35.19
CA ALA A 27 25.73 -18.66 35.51
C ALA A 27 26.76 -18.42 34.40
N LEU A 28 26.30 -18.28 33.15
CA LEU A 28 27.11 -18.12 31.94
C LEU A 28 27.13 -16.67 31.42
N ILE A 29 25.99 -15.99 31.53
CA ILE A 29 25.82 -14.60 31.08
C ILE A 29 26.34 -13.67 32.19
N LYS A 30 27.18 -12.71 31.85
CA LYS A 30 27.70 -11.73 32.80
C LYS A 30 26.53 -10.92 33.40
N ARG A 31 26.65 -10.61 34.72
CA ARG A 31 25.61 -9.87 35.47
C ARG A 31 25.30 -8.46 34.97
N ASN A 32 26.20 -7.85 34.21
CA ASN A 32 26.03 -6.51 33.63
C ASN A 32 25.37 -6.51 32.27
N VAL A 33 24.97 -7.68 31.72
CA VAL A 33 24.22 -7.77 30.47
C VAL A 33 22.75 -7.46 30.78
N SER A 34 22.23 -6.42 30.14
CA SER A 34 20.85 -5.94 30.28
C SER A 34 20.00 -6.17 29.04
N SER A 35 20.62 -6.59 27.92
CA SER A 35 19.92 -6.92 26.68
C SER A 35 20.51 -8.14 25.99
N ILE A 36 19.71 -8.82 25.18
CA ILE A 36 20.12 -9.94 24.33
C ILE A 36 19.76 -9.59 22.89
N GLY A 37 20.69 -9.86 21.97
CA GLY A 37 20.51 -9.68 20.54
C GLY A 37 19.62 -10.76 19.93
N VAL A 38 18.74 -10.33 19.06
CA VAL A 38 17.89 -11.17 18.21
C VAL A 38 18.17 -10.79 16.76
N ASP A 39 18.91 -11.63 16.06
CA ASP A 39 19.25 -11.46 14.66
C ASP A 39 18.31 -12.29 13.78
N TRP A 40 17.70 -11.63 12.81
CA TRP A 40 16.85 -12.30 11.82
C TRP A 40 17.16 -11.75 10.43
N ASN A 41 17.65 -12.63 9.55
CA ASN A 41 18.07 -12.28 8.21
C ASN A 41 17.33 -13.15 7.20
N LEU A 42 16.80 -12.54 6.15
CA LEU A 42 16.12 -13.23 5.05
C LEU A 42 16.59 -12.68 3.71
N ASN A 43 16.74 -13.58 2.74
CA ASN A 43 16.76 -13.24 1.32
C ASN A 43 15.37 -13.48 0.76
N LEU A 44 14.67 -12.42 0.42
CA LEU A 44 13.33 -12.49 -0.16
C LEU A 44 13.45 -12.85 -1.63
N PRO A 45 12.80 -13.93 -2.11
CA PRO A 45 12.80 -14.30 -3.52
C PRO A 45 11.93 -13.35 -4.35
N ARG A 46 12.18 -13.30 -5.66
CA ARG A 46 11.24 -12.70 -6.60
C ARG A 46 10.02 -13.62 -6.75
N LEU A 47 8.85 -13.07 -6.55
CA LEU A 47 7.59 -13.81 -6.61
C LEU A 47 6.70 -13.34 -7.77
N GLU A 48 6.90 -12.11 -8.25
CA GLU A 48 6.01 -11.46 -9.20
C GLU A 48 6.70 -11.17 -10.55
N LYS A 49 5.90 -11.05 -11.61
CA LYS A 49 6.36 -10.51 -12.89
C LYS A 49 6.72 -9.03 -12.73
N GLY A 50 7.79 -8.59 -13.37
CA GLY A 50 8.17 -7.19 -13.35
C GLY A 50 8.91 -6.79 -12.06
N TYR A 51 10.23 -6.87 -12.14
CA TYR A 51 11.15 -6.55 -11.05
C TYR A 51 10.88 -5.16 -10.43
N ASP A 52 10.73 -4.12 -11.27
CA ASP A 52 10.55 -2.76 -10.79
C ASP A 52 9.22 -2.59 -10.04
N ASN A 53 8.17 -3.29 -10.47
CA ASN A 53 6.88 -3.23 -9.79
C ASN A 53 6.98 -3.87 -8.40
N GLU A 54 7.51 -5.09 -8.32
CA GLU A 54 7.66 -5.79 -7.04
C GLU A 54 8.57 -5.03 -6.07
N LYS A 55 9.68 -4.45 -6.58
CA LYS A 55 10.59 -3.58 -5.84
C LYS A 55 9.88 -2.34 -5.26
N ASN A 56 8.95 -1.75 -6.01
CA ASN A 56 8.20 -0.57 -5.58
C ASN A 56 7.27 -0.82 -4.38
N TYR A 57 6.93 -2.08 -4.11
CA TYR A 57 6.09 -2.50 -2.99
C TYR A 57 6.88 -3.19 -1.87
N SER A 58 8.19 -3.39 -2.06
CA SER A 58 9.02 -4.15 -1.12
C SER A 58 9.91 -3.22 -0.29
N THR A 59 9.89 -3.40 1.03
CA THR A 59 10.69 -2.62 1.98
C THR A 59 10.66 -3.28 3.36
N ILE A 60 11.50 -2.82 4.28
CA ILE A 60 11.35 -3.12 5.70
C ILE A 60 10.47 -2.05 6.34
N VAL A 61 9.41 -2.50 6.99
CA VAL A 61 8.46 -1.67 7.74
C VAL A 61 8.60 -1.95 9.22
N TYR A 62 8.44 -0.95 10.07
CA TYR A 62 8.50 -1.12 11.52
C TYR A 62 7.52 -0.18 12.23
N LYS A 63 7.16 -0.53 13.47
CA LYS A 63 6.18 0.22 14.26
C LYS A 63 6.71 0.51 15.65
N TYR A 64 6.60 1.76 16.05
CA TYR A 64 6.83 2.17 17.43
C TYR A 64 5.61 1.89 18.31
N PRO A 65 5.81 1.50 19.59
CA PRO A 65 4.71 1.30 20.53
C PRO A 65 3.89 2.58 20.71
N GLY A 66 2.58 2.46 20.61
CA GLY A 66 1.65 3.57 20.81
C GLY A 66 1.46 4.50 19.61
N ASP A 67 2.26 4.38 18.54
CA ASP A 67 2.07 5.17 17.34
C ASP A 67 0.95 4.60 16.46
N ASP A 68 0.17 5.51 15.88
CA ASP A 68 -0.87 5.12 14.91
C ASP A 68 -0.33 4.85 13.50
N ALA A 69 0.88 5.30 13.19
CA ALA A 69 1.55 5.10 11.91
C ALA A 69 2.59 3.98 11.96
N VAL A 70 2.96 3.51 10.80
CA VAL A 70 4.14 2.67 10.58
C VAL A 70 5.19 3.48 9.81
N GLU A 71 6.44 3.16 10.05
CA GLU A 71 7.59 3.73 9.35
C GLU A 71 8.18 2.70 8.40
N ASP A 72 8.88 3.15 7.36
CA ASP A 72 9.59 2.27 6.43
C ASP A 72 11.02 2.77 6.14
N LEU A 73 11.89 1.89 5.67
CA LEU A 73 13.27 2.23 5.31
C LEU A 73 13.38 3.04 4.00
N GLY A 74 12.27 3.29 3.33
CA GLY A 74 12.18 4.01 2.07
C GLY A 74 12.00 3.08 0.88
N LEU A 75 10.79 3.10 0.35
CA LEU A 75 10.45 2.44 -0.90
C LEU A 75 11.37 2.93 -2.02
N ARG A 76 11.77 2.03 -2.92
CA ARG A 76 12.63 2.30 -4.10
C ARG A 76 14.09 2.65 -3.79
N ARG A 77 14.55 2.60 -2.55
CA ARG A 77 15.97 2.75 -2.22
C ARG A 77 16.67 1.42 -2.40
N ASP A 78 17.68 1.38 -3.25
CA ASP A 78 18.46 0.15 -3.51
C ASP A 78 19.12 -0.40 -2.27
N GLN A 79 19.56 0.49 -1.39
CA GLN A 79 20.12 0.17 -0.09
C GLN A 79 19.65 1.18 0.94
N ALA A 80 19.26 0.70 2.10
CA ALA A 80 18.91 1.54 3.24
C ALA A 80 19.26 0.81 4.54
N GLU A 81 19.68 1.60 5.52
CA GLU A 81 19.92 1.14 6.88
C GLU A 81 19.36 2.16 7.86
N GLN A 82 18.71 1.69 8.91
CA GLN A 82 18.13 2.53 9.96
C GLN A 82 18.51 1.98 11.32
N LYS A 83 19.16 2.80 12.12
CA LYS A 83 19.40 2.52 13.53
C LYS A 83 18.22 3.02 14.36
N LEU A 84 17.67 2.14 15.17
CA LEU A 84 16.51 2.37 16.02
C LEU A 84 16.98 2.47 17.47
N ASN A 85 16.89 3.66 18.05
CA ASN A 85 17.35 3.94 19.43
C ASN A 85 16.20 3.99 20.43
N THR A 86 14.99 3.67 19.98
CA THR A 86 13.75 3.65 20.77
C THR A 86 13.09 2.29 20.67
N LYS A 87 12.16 2.00 21.57
CA LYS A 87 11.42 0.74 21.56
C LYS A 87 10.67 0.54 20.23
N VAL A 88 10.70 -0.69 19.73
CA VAL A 88 9.99 -1.12 18.53
C VAL A 88 9.04 -2.26 18.89
N GLU A 89 7.80 -2.17 18.46
CA GLU A 89 6.79 -3.19 18.74
C GLU A 89 6.93 -4.39 17.81
N TRP A 90 7.07 -4.11 16.51
CA TRP A 90 7.31 -5.12 15.47
C TRP A 90 8.02 -4.51 14.27
N PHE A 91 8.62 -5.37 13.47
CA PHE A 91 9.10 -5.04 12.14
C PHE A 91 8.75 -6.14 11.14
N ALA A 92 8.68 -5.76 9.87
CA ALA A 92 8.23 -6.62 8.77
C ALA A 92 9.18 -6.53 7.58
N PHE A 93 9.50 -7.66 7.00
CA PHE A 93 10.08 -7.78 5.68
C PHE A 93 8.94 -7.92 4.68
N GLN A 94 8.58 -6.80 4.07
CA GLN A 94 7.42 -6.68 3.19
C GLN A 94 7.79 -6.89 1.73
N GLN A 95 7.01 -7.71 1.03
CA GLN A 95 6.91 -7.78 -0.42
C GLN A 95 5.53 -7.30 -0.89
N GLN A 96 5.27 -7.31 -2.20
CA GLN A 96 4.00 -6.82 -2.74
C GLN A 96 2.79 -7.51 -2.11
N PHE A 97 2.77 -8.85 -2.07
CA PHE A 97 1.60 -9.62 -1.62
C PHE A 97 1.82 -10.41 -0.35
N PHE A 98 3.06 -10.50 0.14
CA PHE A 98 3.39 -11.27 1.34
C PHE A 98 4.28 -10.47 2.28
N SER A 99 4.19 -10.78 3.55
CA SER A 99 5.08 -10.22 4.57
C SER A 99 5.52 -11.28 5.56
N ALA A 100 6.74 -11.12 6.03
CA ALA A 100 7.28 -11.82 7.18
C ALA A 100 7.48 -10.80 8.30
N ILE A 101 6.74 -10.93 9.40
CA ILE A 101 6.73 -9.97 10.51
C ILE A 101 7.26 -10.65 11.76
N LEU A 102 8.08 -9.94 12.52
CA LEU A 102 8.48 -10.34 13.88
C LEU A 102 7.94 -9.32 14.89
N TYR A 103 7.09 -9.79 15.76
CA TYR A 103 6.47 -9.04 16.85
C TYR A 103 7.03 -9.50 18.20
N SER A 104 7.27 -8.56 19.09
CA SER A 104 7.66 -8.82 20.47
C SER A 104 6.65 -8.19 21.45
N PRO A 105 5.93 -8.97 22.25
CA PRO A 105 5.02 -8.45 23.27
C PRO A 105 5.70 -7.50 24.26
N ASP A 106 6.97 -7.76 24.58
CA ASP A 106 7.77 -6.95 25.50
C ASP A 106 8.50 -5.76 24.81
N ASN A 107 8.32 -5.62 23.50
CA ASN A 107 9.00 -4.69 22.60
C ASN A 107 10.51 -4.95 22.51
N PHE A 108 11.07 -4.69 21.35
CA PHE A 108 12.52 -4.54 21.17
C PHE A 108 12.96 -3.20 21.78
N THR A 109 14.08 -3.18 22.47
CA THR A 109 14.59 -1.97 23.14
C THR A 109 15.31 -1.02 22.20
N SER A 110 16.00 -1.58 21.22
CA SER A 110 16.75 -0.91 20.16
C SER A 110 17.11 -1.89 19.06
N GLY A 111 17.74 -1.43 18.00
CA GLY A 111 18.26 -2.33 16.96
C GLY A 111 18.69 -1.60 15.70
N THR A 112 19.00 -2.39 14.69
CA THR A 112 19.33 -1.92 13.35
C THR A 112 18.60 -2.76 12.32
N LEU A 113 17.96 -2.11 11.37
CA LEU A 113 17.29 -2.72 10.22
C LEU A 113 18.03 -2.30 8.95
N SER A 114 18.29 -3.22 8.05
CA SER A 114 19.01 -2.96 6.80
C SER A 114 18.39 -3.74 5.66
N GLN A 115 18.22 -3.09 4.52
CA GLN A 115 17.75 -3.68 3.27
C GLN A 115 18.70 -3.39 2.12
N GLN A 116 18.81 -4.36 1.22
CA GLN A 116 19.59 -4.23 -0.01
C GLN A 116 18.91 -5.01 -1.13
N PHE A 117 18.54 -4.34 -2.21
CA PHE A 117 17.99 -4.99 -3.40
C PHE A 117 19.10 -5.66 -4.21
N TYR A 118 18.79 -6.84 -4.72
CA TYR A 118 19.61 -7.52 -5.72
C TYR A 118 19.32 -6.94 -7.11
N PRO A 119 20.29 -6.96 -8.03
CA PRO A 119 20.02 -6.56 -9.42
C PRO A 119 19.03 -7.52 -10.07
N GLU A 120 18.29 -7.04 -11.06
CA GLU A 120 17.24 -7.81 -11.75
C GLU A 120 17.74 -9.14 -12.33
N ASN A 121 18.98 -9.17 -12.81
CA ASN A 121 19.64 -10.36 -13.38
C ASN A 121 20.31 -11.27 -12.36
N ASN A 122 19.95 -11.15 -11.07
CA ASN A 122 20.47 -12.02 -10.02
C ASN A 122 20.15 -13.50 -10.32
N ARG A 123 21.19 -14.34 -10.38
CA ARG A 123 21.08 -15.77 -10.69
C ARG A 123 20.31 -16.57 -9.64
N GLU A 124 20.28 -16.12 -8.40
CA GLU A 124 19.59 -16.79 -7.30
C GLU A 124 18.08 -16.49 -7.29
N GLY A 125 17.62 -15.57 -8.13
CA GLY A 125 16.22 -15.17 -8.18
C GLY A 125 15.75 -14.40 -6.93
N ASN A 126 16.69 -13.86 -6.14
CA ASN A 126 16.36 -13.05 -4.97
C ASN A 126 16.03 -11.61 -5.38
N LEU A 127 15.04 -11.02 -4.69
CA LEU A 127 14.65 -9.62 -4.83
C LEU A 127 15.45 -8.73 -3.89
N MET A 128 15.46 -9.06 -2.59
CA MET A 128 16.00 -8.20 -1.55
C MET A 128 16.61 -9.00 -0.40
N ALA A 129 17.79 -8.60 0.07
CA ALA A 129 18.34 -9.03 1.33
C ALA A 129 17.83 -8.13 2.45
N CYS A 130 17.20 -8.73 3.46
CA CYS A 130 16.74 -8.08 4.67
C CYS A 130 17.55 -8.56 5.86
N LYS A 131 18.03 -7.62 6.66
CA LYS A 131 18.78 -7.92 7.90
C LYS A 131 18.19 -7.13 9.05
N SER A 132 18.02 -7.80 10.17
CA SER A 132 17.67 -7.17 11.44
C SER A 132 18.59 -7.64 12.54
N SER A 133 19.04 -6.71 13.36
CA SER A 133 19.75 -6.99 14.61
C SER A 133 19.06 -6.17 15.69
N MET A 134 18.17 -6.82 16.43
CA MET A 134 17.32 -6.18 17.44
C MET A 134 17.77 -6.59 18.83
N GLU A 135 17.54 -5.75 19.81
CA GLU A 135 17.82 -6.04 21.22
C GLU A 135 16.52 -6.18 22.01
N VAL A 136 16.46 -7.17 22.88
CA VAL A 136 15.39 -7.35 23.87
C VAL A 136 15.93 -7.19 25.28
N ALA A 137 15.12 -6.65 26.18
CA ALA A 137 15.51 -6.52 27.57
C ALA A 137 15.77 -7.88 28.19
N TYR A 138 16.88 -7.99 28.95
CA TYR A 138 17.24 -9.20 29.68
C TYR A 138 17.44 -8.89 31.15
N GLN A 139 16.76 -9.65 31.99
CA GLN A 139 16.94 -9.64 33.43
C GLN A 139 17.47 -11.01 33.86
N PRO A 140 18.67 -11.08 34.46
CA PRO A 140 19.23 -12.34 34.91
C PRO A 140 18.32 -13.05 35.90
N GLY A 141 18.00 -14.33 35.62
CA GLY A 141 17.17 -15.17 36.44
C GLY A 141 17.56 -16.65 36.24
N GLU A 142 17.10 -17.53 37.11
CA GLU A 142 17.30 -18.98 36.97
C GLU A 142 16.58 -19.54 35.75
N SER A 143 15.41 -18.99 35.45
CA SER A 143 14.65 -19.25 34.21
C SER A 143 14.10 -17.95 33.68
N VAL A 144 14.41 -17.63 32.43
CA VAL A 144 13.94 -16.44 31.71
C VAL A 144 13.19 -16.90 30.47
N GLU A 145 12.00 -16.36 30.23
CA GLU A 145 11.21 -16.64 29.04
C GLU A 145 11.04 -15.34 28.23
N MET A 146 11.26 -15.43 26.93
CA MET A 146 11.07 -14.33 25.97
C MET A 146 10.07 -14.79 24.90
N PRO A 147 8.87 -14.20 24.87
CA PRO A 147 7.87 -14.52 23.87
C PRO A 147 8.10 -13.68 22.60
N PHE A 148 7.93 -14.31 21.44
CA PHE A 148 7.91 -13.68 20.14
C PHE A 148 6.77 -14.27 19.31
N GLN A 149 6.36 -13.53 18.30
CA GLN A 149 5.41 -14.04 17.32
C GLN A 149 5.90 -13.70 15.91
N PHE A 150 5.93 -14.70 15.05
CA PHE A 150 6.16 -14.52 13.63
C PHE A 150 4.84 -14.56 12.87
N TYR A 151 4.66 -13.63 11.95
CA TYR A 151 3.64 -13.73 10.93
C TYR A 151 4.31 -14.08 9.60
N PHE A 152 3.83 -15.10 8.92
CA PHE A 152 4.21 -15.45 7.56
C PHE A 152 2.94 -15.63 6.75
N GLY A 153 2.61 -14.63 5.93
CA GLY A 153 1.33 -14.70 5.24
C GLY A 153 1.09 -13.58 4.25
N PRO A 154 -0.12 -13.58 3.65
CA PRO A 154 -0.52 -12.61 2.65
C PRO A 154 -0.76 -11.22 3.26
N ASN A 155 -0.50 -10.18 2.45
CA ASN A 155 -0.84 -8.80 2.78
C ASN A 155 -2.35 -8.52 2.61
N HIS A 156 -3.17 -9.44 3.11
CA HIS A 156 -4.61 -9.30 3.09
C HIS A 156 -5.09 -8.43 4.26
N PHE A 157 -5.71 -7.28 3.95
CA PHE A 157 -6.04 -6.25 4.93
C PHE A 157 -6.82 -6.78 6.14
N LYS A 158 -7.88 -7.59 5.92
CA LYS A 158 -8.71 -8.11 7.02
C LYS A 158 -7.98 -9.16 7.85
N THR A 159 -7.19 -10.02 7.23
CA THR A 159 -6.36 -11.00 7.94
C THR A 159 -5.33 -10.33 8.83
N LEU A 160 -4.61 -9.33 8.30
CA LEU A 160 -3.64 -8.57 9.09
C LEU A 160 -4.32 -7.81 10.25
N ARG A 161 -5.50 -7.24 10.00
CA ARG A 161 -6.26 -6.52 11.01
C ARG A 161 -6.77 -7.42 12.13
N SER A 162 -7.06 -8.71 11.85
CA SER A 162 -7.60 -9.65 12.85
C SER A 162 -6.62 -10.00 13.96
N TYR A 163 -5.33 -9.67 13.80
CA TYR A 163 -4.30 -9.92 14.82
C TYR A 163 -4.16 -8.76 15.83
N ASP A 164 -4.87 -7.64 15.66
CA ASP A 164 -4.92 -6.49 16.58
C ASP A 164 -3.57 -5.81 16.91
N HIS A 165 -2.53 -6.05 16.08
CA HIS A 165 -1.20 -5.42 16.19
C HIS A 165 -0.96 -4.31 15.17
N SER A 166 -2.01 -3.83 14.50
CA SER A 166 -1.93 -2.83 13.43
C SER A 166 -1.11 -3.29 12.21
N PHE A 167 -0.99 -4.60 11.96
CA PHE A 167 -0.28 -5.15 10.80
C PHE A 167 -0.91 -4.74 9.48
N GLU A 168 -2.22 -4.44 9.45
CA GLU A 168 -2.92 -3.98 8.26
C GLU A 168 -2.39 -2.64 7.71
N LYS A 169 -1.62 -1.89 8.49
CA LYS A 169 -0.99 -0.64 8.08
C LYS A 169 0.18 -0.84 7.10
N ILE A 170 0.67 -2.08 6.97
CA ILE A 170 1.63 -2.46 5.94
C ILE A 170 1.03 -2.30 4.54
N VAL A 171 -0.29 -2.56 4.38
CA VAL A 171 -0.95 -2.49 3.08
C VAL A 171 -1.02 -1.02 2.60
N PRO A 172 -0.41 -0.66 1.45
CA PRO A 172 -0.25 0.72 1.03
C PRO A 172 -1.53 1.29 0.39
N LEU A 173 -2.60 1.44 1.16
CA LEU A 173 -3.92 1.89 0.70
C LEU A 173 -3.98 3.41 0.40
N GLY A 174 -2.88 4.14 0.58
CA GLY A 174 -2.79 5.59 0.34
C GLY A 174 -2.94 6.44 1.60
N GLY A 175 -2.78 7.79 1.43
CA GLY A 175 -2.89 8.75 2.50
C GLY A 175 -4.29 8.81 3.14
N TRP A 176 -4.49 9.70 4.13
CA TRP A 176 -5.68 9.71 4.99
C TRP A 176 -7.02 9.64 4.23
N LEU A 177 -7.23 10.47 3.20
CA LEU A 177 -8.47 10.49 2.41
C LEU A 177 -8.60 9.27 1.50
N ILE A 178 -7.55 8.95 0.74
CA ILE A 178 -7.52 7.81 -0.19
C ILE A 178 -7.60 6.50 0.59
N GLY A 179 -6.82 6.38 1.67
CA GLY A 179 -6.86 5.22 2.56
C GLY A 179 -8.22 5.06 3.28
N TRP A 180 -8.90 6.16 3.63
CA TRP A 180 -10.25 6.10 4.18
C TRP A 180 -11.26 5.56 3.14
N ILE A 181 -11.21 6.06 1.89
CA ILE A 181 -12.06 5.55 0.80
C ILE A 181 -11.82 4.05 0.60
N ASN A 182 -10.56 3.63 0.57
CA ASN A 182 -10.22 2.21 0.40
C ASN A 182 -10.75 1.37 1.56
N ARG A 183 -10.47 1.75 2.81
CA ARG A 183 -10.84 0.96 4.00
C ARG A 183 -12.35 0.91 4.24
N VAL A 184 -13.07 2.02 3.97
CA VAL A 184 -14.51 2.12 4.31
C VAL A 184 -15.39 1.75 3.13
N ILE A 185 -15.00 2.08 1.90
CA ILE A 185 -15.85 1.88 0.72
C ILE A 185 -15.35 0.71 -0.11
N ILE A 186 -14.14 0.78 -0.68
CA ILE A 186 -13.69 -0.16 -1.72
C ILE A 186 -13.57 -1.58 -1.15
N ILE A 187 -12.83 -1.78 -0.06
CA ILE A 187 -12.62 -3.10 0.55
C ILE A 187 -13.95 -3.72 0.98
N ASN A 188 -14.84 -2.95 1.63
CA ASN A 188 -16.12 -3.51 2.07
C ASN A 188 -17.05 -3.87 0.91
N CYS A 189 -17.09 -3.04 -0.16
CA CYS A 189 -17.85 -3.37 -1.37
C CYS A 189 -17.27 -4.59 -2.09
N PHE A 190 -15.94 -4.66 -2.19
CA PHE A 190 -15.23 -5.78 -2.81
C PHE A 190 -15.53 -7.09 -2.06
N ASP A 191 -15.38 -7.10 -0.74
CA ASP A 191 -15.64 -8.28 0.08
C ASP A 191 -17.12 -8.68 0.11
N PHE A 192 -18.04 -7.69 0.10
CA PHE A 192 -19.46 -7.97 -0.03
C PHE A 192 -19.75 -8.72 -1.34
N LEU A 193 -19.20 -8.26 -2.45
CA LEU A 193 -19.35 -8.93 -3.75
C LEU A 193 -18.66 -10.29 -3.76
N ASN A 194 -17.49 -10.43 -3.15
CA ASN A 194 -16.76 -11.69 -3.04
C ASN A 194 -17.53 -12.77 -2.25
N GLY A 195 -18.42 -12.36 -1.34
CA GLY A 195 -19.32 -13.28 -0.64
C GLY A 195 -20.35 -13.98 -1.54
N PHE A 196 -20.62 -13.45 -2.75
CA PHE A 196 -21.63 -13.99 -3.68
C PHE A 196 -21.02 -14.44 -5.02
N ILE A 197 -19.86 -13.91 -5.39
CA ILE A 197 -19.26 -14.07 -6.72
C ILE A 197 -17.81 -14.51 -6.52
N SER A 198 -17.47 -15.67 -7.09
CA SER A 198 -16.09 -16.21 -7.01
C SER A 198 -15.14 -15.66 -8.09
N ASN A 199 -15.66 -14.98 -9.12
CA ASN A 199 -14.85 -14.46 -10.22
C ASN A 199 -14.48 -13.00 -9.96
N TYR A 200 -13.21 -12.74 -9.69
CA TYR A 200 -12.71 -11.41 -9.34
C TYR A 200 -12.82 -10.39 -10.49
N GLY A 201 -12.72 -10.81 -11.74
CA GLY A 201 -12.94 -9.93 -12.89
C GLY A 201 -14.38 -9.39 -12.93
N ILE A 202 -15.37 -10.24 -12.63
CA ILE A 202 -16.77 -9.81 -12.50
C ILE A 202 -16.94 -8.87 -11.30
N ILE A 203 -16.27 -9.15 -10.19
CA ILE A 203 -16.31 -8.26 -9.01
C ILE A 203 -15.78 -6.88 -9.36
N ILE A 204 -14.64 -6.78 -10.06
CA ILE A 204 -14.05 -5.50 -10.51
C ILE A 204 -15.03 -4.76 -11.44
N LEU A 205 -15.66 -5.47 -12.39
CA LEU A 205 -16.65 -4.90 -13.30
C LEU A 205 -17.84 -4.32 -12.52
N LEU A 206 -18.42 -5.11 -11.61
CA LEU A 206 -19.56 -4.67 -10.78
C LEU A 206 -19.21 -3.53 -9.86
N LEU A 207 -18.03 -3.57 -9.24
CA LEU A 207 -17.51 -2.47 -8.41
C LEU A 207 -17.39 -1.17 -9.23
N THR A 208 -16.89 -1.27 -10.46
CA THR A 208 -16.79 -0.14 -11.38
C THR A 208 -18.17 0.43 -11.73
N ILE A 209 -19.14 -0.44 -12.04
CA ILE A 209 -20.52 -0.03 -12.33
C ILE A 209 -21.15 0.64 -11.11
N LEU A 210 -20.99 0.07 -9.92
CA LEU A 210 -21.50 0.62 -8.66
C LEU A 210 -20.96 2.04 -8.41
N ILE A 211 -19.64 2.22 -8.54
CA ILE A 211 -19.01 3.54 -8.38
C ILE A 211 -19.55 4.53 -9.42
N LYS A 212 -19.68 4.12 -10.67
CA LYS A 212 -20.24 4.97 -11.74
C LYS A 212 -21.70 5.36 -11.46
N LEU A 213 -22.50 4.44 -10.95
CA LEU A 213 -23.90 4.71 -10.56
C LEU A 213 -23.96 5.74 -9.42
N VAL A 214 -23.13 5.60 -8.39
CA VAL A 214 -23.07 6.54 -7.26
C VAL A 214 -22.66 7.95 -7.73
N ILE A 215 -21.74 8.05 -8.69
CA ILE A 215 -21.25 9.35 -9.20
C ILE A 215 -22.19 9.93 -10.26
N SER A 216 -23.04 9.11 -10.91
CA SER A 216 -23.85 9.52 -12.06
C SER A 216 -24.73 10.75 -11.84
N PRO A 217 -25.42 10.97 -10.67
CA PRO A 217 -26.24 12.15 -10.48
C PRO A 217 -25.41 13.47 -10.51
N LEU A 218 -24.18 13.38 -10.00
CA LEU A 218 -23.28 14.52 -10.00
C LEU A 218 -22.73 14.79 -11.39
N THR A 219 -22.40 13.71 -12.12
CA THR A 219 -21.93 13.77 -13.51
C THR A 219 -22.98 14.37 -14.42
N LEU A 220 -24.28 13.99 -14.26
CA LEU A 220 -25.39 14.57 -14.98
C LEU A 220 -25.54 16.07 -14.75
N LYS A 221 -25.46 16.53 -13.48
CA LYS A 221 -25.49 17.97 -13.15
C LYS A 221 -24.36 18.74 -13.86
N SER A 222 -23.19 18.16 -13.94
CA SER A 222 -22.05 18.75 -14.62
C SER A 222 -22.24 18.81 -16.15
N TYR A 223 -22.74 17.74 -16.77
CA TYR A 223 -23.06 17.76 -18.20
C TYR A 223 -24.07 18.84 -18.51
N LEU A 224 -25.12 18.99 -17.71
CA LEU A 224 -26.10 20.07 -17.84
C LEU A 224 -25.46 21.46 -17.71
N SER A 225 -24.55 21.64 -16.75
CA SER A 225 -23.81 22.91 -16.59
C SER A 225 -22.92 23.19 -17.78
N THR A 226 -22.22 22.18 -18.30
CA THR A 226 -21.37 22.30 -19.51
C THR A 226 -22.20 22.61 -20.76
N ALA A 227 -23.38 21.96 -20.90
CA ALA A 227 -24.30 22.24 -22.00
C ALA A 227 -24.78 23.70 -21.96
N LYS A 228 -25.18 24.21 -20.76
CA LYS A 228 -25.56 25.59 -20.58
C LYS A 228 -24.42 26.56 -20.94
N MET A 229 -23.18 26.26 -20.55
CA MET A 229 -22.01 27.06 -20.96
C MET A 229 -21.81 27.11 -22.46
N ARG A 230 -22.05 26.01 -23.19
CA ARG A 230 -21.96 25.97 -24.65
C ARG A 230 -23.00 26.89 -25.30
N VAL A 231 -24.22 26.94 -24.77
CA VAL A 231 -25.27 27.86 -25.26
C VAL A 231 -24.90 29.32 -25.02
N LEU A 232 -24.15 29.62 -23.95
CA LEU A 232 -23.69 30.99 -23.65
C LEU A 232 -22.45 31.40 -24.44
N LYS A 233 -21.85 30.51 -25.22
CA LYS A 233 -20.62 30.82 -25.98
C LYS A 233 -20.75 32.07 -26.90
N PRO A 234 -21.86 32.26 -27.68
CA PRO A 234 -22.00 33.46 -28.50
C PRO A 234 -22.06 34.76 -27.69
N GLU A 235 -22.67 34.73 -26.49
CA GLU A 235 -22.71 35.93 -25.62
C GLU A 235 -21.30 36.24 -25.04
N ILE A 236 -20.54 35.18 -24.70
CA ILE A 236 -19.15 35.33 -24.25
C ILE A 236 -18.28 35.89 -25.37
N GLU A 237 -18.50 35.48 -26.65
CA GLU A 237 -17.79 36.01 -27.81
C GLU A 237 -18.08 37.50 -28.00
N LYS A 238 -19.32 37.97 -27.79
CA LYS A 238 -19.65 39.41 -27.79
C LYS A 238 -18.90 40.16 -26.70
N ILE A 239 -18.82 39.62 -25.46
CA ILE A 239 -18.04 40.22 -24.39
C ILE A 239 -16.55 40.24 -24.78
N ASN A 240 -16.03 39.19 -25.38
CA ASN A 240 -14.65 39.14 -25.85
C ASN A 240 -14.34 40.18 -26.92
N ALA A 241 -15.26 40.40 -27.86
CA ALA A 241 -15.15 41.42 -28.91
C ALA A 241 -15.23 42.86 -28.34
N LYS A 242 -16.02 43.07 -27.28
CA LYS A 242 -16.15 44.34 -26.58
C LYS A 242 -14.85 44.76 -25.87
N TYR A 243 -14.08 43.79 -25.37
CA TYR A 243 -12.85 43.99 -24.60
C TYR A 243 -11.64 43.27 -25.23
N PRO A 244 -11.11 43.78 -26.37
CA PRO A 244 -10.02 43.10 -27.08
C PRO A 244 -8.63 43.34 -26.45
N LYS A 245 -8.49 44.41 -25.62
CA LYS A 245 -7.20 44.79 -25.04
C LYS A 245 -6.91 44.01 -23.76
N LYS A 246 -5.64 43.69 -23.54
CA LYS A 246 -5.19 43.00 -22.29
C LYS A 246 -5.46 43.82 -21.03
N GLU A 247 -5.46 45.15 -21.13
CA GLU A 247 -5.73 46.11 -20.06
C GLU A 247 -7.17 45.99 -19.53
N ASP A 248 -8.12 45.56 -20.36
CA ASP A 248 -9.53 45.39 -19.99
C ASP A 248 -9.85 43.99 -19.48
N ALA A 249 -8.85 43.14 -19.21
CA ALA A 249 -9.04 41.74 -18.76
C ALA A 249 -9.92 41.64 -17.50
N LEU A 250 -9.78 42.56 -16.56
CA LEU A 250 -10.62 42.61 -15.33
C LEU A 250 -12.09 42.90 -15.65
N LYS A 251 -12.38 43.86 -16.53
CA LYS A 251 -13.74 44.21 -16.94
C LYS A 251 -14.39 43.05 -17.70
N LYS A 252 -13.65 42.43 -18.61
CA LYS A 252 -14.06 41.24 -19.35
C LYS A 252 -14.42 40.09 -18.40
N GLN A 253 -13.58 39.85 -17.39
CA GLN A 253 -13.83 38.82 -16.40
C GLN A 253 -15.05 39.12 -15.53
N GLN A 254 -15.24 40.40 -15.14
CA GLN A 254 -16.41 40.82 -14.35
C GLN A 254 -17.71 40.66 -15.14
N GLU A 255 -17.77 41.11 -16.42
CA GLU A 255 -18.95 40.93 -17.26
C GLU A 255 -19.25 39.45 -17.55
N THR A 256 -18.23 38.64 -17.77
CA THR A 256 -18.39 37.18 -17.94
C THR A 256 -18.94 36.53 -16.67
N MET A 257 -18.41 36.92 -15.49
CA MET A 257 -18.93 36.43 -14.21
C MET A 257 -20.37 36.89 -13.95
N ALA A 258 -20.71 38.16 -14.31
CA ALA A 258 -22.07 38.66 -14.19
C ALA A 258 -23.05 37.89 -15.11
N LEU A 259 -22.63 37.55 -16.33
CA LEU A 259 -23.40 36.73 -17.26
C LEU A 259 -23.68 35.32 -16.65
N TYR A 260 -22.64 34.64 -16.15
CA TYR A 260 -22.82 33.31 -15.51
C TYR A 260 -23.74 33.39 -14.29
N LYS A 261 -23.58 34.41 -13.45
CA LYS A 261 -24.45 34.63 -12.29
C LYS A 261 -25.91 34.87 -12.70
N LYS A 262 -26.14 35.69 -13.74
CA LYS A 262 -27.48 35.99 -14.26
C LYS A 262 -28.19 34.76 -14.84
N THR A 263 -27.43 33.85 -15.47
CA THR A 263 -27.97 32.64 -16.11
C THR A 263 -27.97 31.42 -15.20
N GLY A 264 -27.49 31.56 -13.95
CA GLY A 264 -27.41 30.46 -12.98
C GLY A 264 -26.46 29.34 -13.39
N VAL A 265 -25.43 29.66 -14.18
CA VAL A 265 -24.42 28.70 -14.64
C VAL A 265 -23.18 28.81 -13.74
N SER A 266 -22.76 27.68 -13.17
CA SER A 266 -21.53 27.63 -12.38
C SER A 266 -20.31 27.46 -13.30
N MET A 267 -19.30 28.31 -13.15
CA MET A 267 -18.02 28.16 -13.86
C MET A 267 -17.31 26.83 -13.53
N PHE A 268 -17.47 26.35 -12.30
CA PHE A 268 -16.90 25.09 -11.83
C PHE A 268 -17.76 23.88 -12.12
N GLY A 269 -18.96 24.09 -12.68
CA GLY A 269 -19.92 23.00 -12.93
C GLY A 269 -19.37 21.91 -13.86
N GLY A 270 -18.49 22.29 -14.80
CA GLY A 270 -17.88 21.33 -15.75
C GLY A 270 -16.77 20.47 -15.16
N CYS A 271 -15.98 21.00 -14.20
CA CYS A 271 -14.83 20.29 -13.64
C CYS A 271 -15.13 19.58 -12.31
N LEU A 272 -16.27 19.89 -11.66
CA LEU A 272 -16.63 19.34 -10.36
C LEU A 272 -16.67 17.80 -10.30
N PRO A 273 -17.21 17.06 -11.29
CA PRO A 273 -17.16 15.62 -11.28
C PRO A 273 -15.75 15.06 -11.33
N MET A 274 -14.89 15.69 -12.12
CA MET A 274 -13.49 15.29 -12.24
C MET A 274 -12.78 15.40 -10.88
N LEU A 275 -12.98 16.52 -10.17
CA LEU A 275 -12.41 16.73 -8.84
C LEU A 275 -12.89 15.70 -7.82
N LEU A 276 -14.16 15.28 -7.88
CA LEU A 276 -14.70 14.26 -6.99
C LEU A 276 -14.29 12.85 -7.42
N GLN A 277 -14.11 12.61 -8.70
CA GLN A 277 -13.72 11.30 -9.24
C GLN A 277 -12.24 10.99 -8.96
N PHE A 278 -11.35 11.99 -8.91
CA PHE A 278 -9.92 11.76 -8.67
C PHE A 278 -9.61 10.99 -7.40
N PRO A 279 -10.14 11.35 -6.21
CA PRO A 279 -9.86 10.59 -5.00
C PRO A 279 -10.27 9.11 -5.11
N ILE A 280 -11.40 8.83 -5.77
CA ILE A 280 -11.87 7.45 -5.98
C ILE A 280 -10.97 6.72 -6.97
N LEU A 281 -10.57 7.36 -8.06
CA LEU A 281 -9.64 6.80 -9.03
C LEU A 281 -8.30 6.46 -8.38
N PHE A 282 -7.73 7.40 -7.60
CA PHE A 282 -6.49 7.15 -6.86
C PHE A 282 -6.64 6.06 -5.80
N ALA A 283 -7.81 5.94 -5.16
CA ALA A 283 -8.08 4.84 -4.24
C ALA A 283 -8.02 3.50 -4.96
N MET A 284 -8.63 3.37 -6.14
CA MET A 284 -8.57 2.14 -6.95
C MET A 284 -7.15 1.86 -7.45
N PHE A 285 -6.40 2.88 -7.89
CA PHE A 285 -4.99 2.72 -8.28
C PHE A 285 -4.07 2.26 -7.14
N ARG A 286 -4.43 2.54 -5.89
CA ARG A 286 -3.70 2.02 -4.74
C ARG A 286 -4.20 0.65 -4.31
N PHE A 287 -5.48 0.40 -4.42
CA PHE A 287 -6.10 -0.85 -3.99
C PHE A 287 -5.72 -2.03 -4.89
N PHE A 288 -5.95 -1.94 -6.21
CA PHE A 288 -5.79 -3.10 -7.08
C PHE A 288 -4.37 -3.69 -7.10
N PRO A 289 -3.28 -2.91 -7.24
CA PRO A 289 -1.93 -3.48 -7.21
C PRO A 289 -1.51 -4.04 -5.85
N ALA A 290 -2.20 -3.65 -4.76
CA ALA A 290 -1.95 -4.15 -3.41
C ALA A 290 -2.91 -5.28 -3.00
N SER A 291 -3.91 -5.61 -3.83
CA SER A 291 -4.91 -6.64 -3.54
C SER A 291 -4.33 -8.02 -3.77
N PHE A 292 -4.05 -8.73 -2.69
CA PHE A 292 -3.60 -10.12 -2.73
C PHE A 292 -4.60 -11.05 -3.44
N GLU A 293 -5.88 -10.76 -3.32
CA GLU A 293 -6.99 -11.56 -3.87
C GLU A 293 -6.99 -11.65 -5.39
N LEU A 294 -6.38 -10.67 -6.06
CA LEU A 294 -6.29 -10.63 -7.52
C LEU A 294 -5.13 -11.45 -8.08
N ARG A 295 -4.18 -11.84 -7.21
CA ARG A 295 -3.00 -12.57 -7.59
C ARG A 295 -3.36 -13.94 -8.16
N GLN A 296 -2.83 -14.25 -9.35
CA GLN A 296 -3.08 -15.50 -10.08
C GLN A 296 -4.56 -15.76 -10.39
N GLN A 297 -5.37 -14.70 -10.47
CA GLN A 297 -6.76 -14.80 -10.89
C GLN A 297 -6.90 -14.42 -12.36
N SER A 298 -7.52 -15.27 -13.14
CA SER A 298 -7.74 -15.04 -14.57
C SER A 298 -9.09 -14.42 -14.85
N PHE A 299 -9.18 -13.61 -15.92
CA PHE A 299 -10.44 -13.07 -16.42
C PHE A 299 -10.35 -12.74 -17.90
N LEU A 300 -11.25 -13.33 -18.72
CA LEU A 300 -11.27 -13.20 -20.16
C LEU A 300 -9.92 -13.59 -20.80
N TRP A 301 -9.18 -12.63 -21.33
CA TRP A 301 -7.86 -12.81 -21.93
C TRP A 301 -6.70 -12.60 -20.96
N ALA A 302 -6.99 -12.08 -19.76
CA ALA A 302 -5.96 -11.85 -18.74
C ALA A 302 -5.72 -13.14 -17.95
N ASP A 303 -4.50 -13.64 -17.98
CA ASP A 303 -4.09 -14.82 -17.20
C ASP A 303 -3.95 -14.53 -15.73
N ASP A 304 -3.54 -13.30 -15.38
CA ASP A 304 -3.36 -12.85 -14.00
C ASP A 304 -3.74 -11.37 -13.84
N LEU A 305 -4.78 -11.08 -13.05
CA LEU A 305 -5.29 -9.72 -12.80
C LEU A 305 -4.34 -8.85 -11.96
N SER A 306 -3.30 -9.42 -11.38
CA SER A 306 -2.32 -8.68 -10.56
C SER A 306 -1.09 -8.22 -11.32
N THR A 307 -0.92 -8.65 -12.58
CA THR A 307 0.26 -8.37 -13.40
C THR A 307 -0.14 -8.00 -14.83
N TYR A 308 0.84 -7.62 -15.63
CA TYR A 308 0.62 -7.33 -17.05
C TYR A 308 0.63 -8.60 -17.91
N ASP A 309 -0.22 -8.60 -18.95
CA ASP A 309 -0.21 -9.62 -20.00
C ASP A 309 0.63 -9.15 -21.17
N SER A 310 1.67 -9.93 -21.49
CA SER A 310 2.50 -9.66 -22.66
C SER A 310 1.92 -10.35 -23.89
N VAL A 311 1.44 -9.56 -24.83
CA VAL A 311 0.95 -10.07 -26.13
C VAL A 311 2.09 -10.30 -27.10
N LEU A 312 3.14 -9.49 -26.98
CA LEU A 312 4.32 -9.57 -27.82
C LEU A 312 5.57 -9.20 -27.01
N ASN A 313 6.55 -10.11 -27.00
CA ASN A 313 7.87 -9.81 -26.47
C ASN A 313 8.76 -9.31 -27.59
N LEU A 314 9.35 -8.15 -27.40
CA LEU A 314 10.27 -7.54 -28.37
C LEU A 314 11.70 -8.04 -28.14
N PRO A 315 12.51 -8.25 -29.19
CA PRO A 315 13.92 -8.62 -29.03
C PRO A 315 14.81 -7.44 -28.59
N PHE A 316 14.22 -6.27 -28.34
CA PHE A 316 14.90 -5.05 -27.88
C PHE A 316 14.03 -4.32 -26.86
N SER A 317 14.67 -3.56 -25.98
CA SER A 317 13.97 -2.73 -25.00
C SER A 317 13.71 -1.32 -25.53
N ILE A 318 12.46 -0.87 -25.46
CA ILE A 318 12.07 0.52 -25.78
C ILE A 318 12.31 1.37 -24.54
N PRO A 319 13.08 2.47 -24.64
CA PRO A 319 13.30 3.38 -23.51
C PRO A 319 11.98 3.84 -22.88
N LEU A 320 11.85 3.73 -21.55
CA LEU A 320 10.68 4.06 -20.73
C LEU A 320 9.46 3.12 -20.89
N TYR A 321 9.50 2.14 -21.80
CA TYR A 321 8.39 1.22 -22.02
C TYR A 321 8.72 -0.24 -21.69
N GLY A 322 9.97 -0.68 -21.99
CA GLY A 322 10.40 -2.05 -21.78
C GLY A 322 10.51 -2.87 -23.08
N ASP A 323 10.53 -4.17 -22.94
CA ASP A 323 10.75 -5.15 -24.00
C ASP A 323 9.49 -5.97 -24.38
N HIS A 324 8.33 -5.53 -23.93
CA HIS A 324 7.06 -6.22 -24.16
C HIS A 324 5.97 -5.25 -24.55
N VAL A 325 4.98 -5.74 -25.29
CA VAL A 325 3.74 -5.03 -25.57
C VAL A 325 2.64 -5.70 -24.75
N SER A 326 2.08 -4.96 -23.80
CA SER A 326 0.95 -5.38 -22.98
C SER A 326 -0.37 -4.83 -23.52
N LEU A 327 -1.47 -5.56 -23.29
CA LEU A 327 -2.83 -5.10 -23.55
C LEU A 327 -3.36 -4.23 -22.42
#